data_160229c3341427bf0fb61c821f60ecef
#
_entry.id   160229c3341427bf0fb61c821f60ecef
#
_cell.length_a   1.000
_cell.length_b   1.000
_cell.length_c   1.000
_cell.angle_alpha   90.00
_cell.angle_beta   90.00
_cell.angle_gamma   90.00
#
_symmetry.space_group_name_H-M   'P 1'
#
loop_
_entity.id
_entity.type
_entity.pdbx_description
1 polymer ?
#
loop_
_entity_poly.entity_id
_entity_poly.type
_entity_poly.pdbx_seq_one_letter_code
_entity_poly.pdbx_strand_id
1 'polypeptide(L)'
;MNRFAQGSDGRDWVIRAHMEWRRPATAEDFEHDVAANRAPGIAMMCVAIGLALVLLVWMPEDVVIPTWVPLALLLVALFFPLRWVLRRPWTVVAETEGDESGERPSERWVGTVVGMFNVRGEVQRIAKSIQKHDLPDFDGPLRPVE
;
A
#
# COMPACT_ATOMS: atom_id res chain seq x y z
N MET A 1 3.74 -10.50 3.27
CA MET A 1 4.61 -10.40 4.46
C MET A 1 3.88 -11.05 5.61
N ASN A 2 4.49 -12.03 6.27
CA ASN A 2 3.84 -12.76 7.38
C ASN A 2 4.67 -12.57 8.63
N ARG A 3 4.02 -12.43 9.77
CA ARG A 3 4.64 -12.33 11.09
C ARG A 3 3.79 -13.10 12.11
N PHE A 4 4.47 -13.80 13.00
CA PHE A 4 3.84 -14.50 14.12
C PHE A 4 4.05 -13.69 15.38
N ALA A 5 3.03 -13.66 16.23
CA ALA A 5 3.09 -13.04 17.55
C ALA A 5 2.31 -13.94 18.53
N GLN A 6 2.84 -14.10 19.72
CA GLN A 6 2.16 -14.82 20.80
C GLN A 6 1.63 -13.81 21.80
N GLY A 7 0.35 -13.89 22.10
CA GLY A 7 -0.29 -13.09 23.13
C GLY A 7 0.20 -13.47 24.54
N SER A 8 0.00 -12.60 25.52
CA SER A 8 0.28 -12.91 26.92
C SER A 8 -0.68 -13.98 27.46
N ASP A 9 -1.80 -14.16 26.79
CA ASP A 9 -2.80 -15.22 27.05
C ASP A 9 -2.41 -16.59 26.44
N GLY A 10 -1.25 -16.67 25.77
CA GLY A 10 -0.71 -17.88 25.15
C GLY A 10 -1.27 -18.17 23.75
N ARG A 11 -2.20 -17.36 23.21
CA ARG A 11 -2.73 -17.54 21.85
C ARG A 11 -1.68 -17.15 20.81
N ASP A 12 -1.60 -17.95 19.75
CA ASP A 12 -0.77 -17.65 18.60
C ASP A 12 -1.55 -16.82 17.57
N TRP A 13 -0.94 -15.73 17.15
CA TRP A 13 -1.49 -14.82 16.16
C TRP A 13 -0.66 -14.83 14.89
N VAL A 14 -1.33 -14.90 13.76
CA VAL A 14 -0.73 -14.79 12.43
C VAL A 14 -1.11 -13.45 11.82
N ILE A 15 -0.13 -12.58 11.65
CA ILE A 15 -0.31 -11.28 11.02
C ILE A 15 0.15 -11.40 9.58
N ARG A 16 -0.77 -11.18 8.64
CA ARG A 16 -0.50 -11.22 7.20
C ARG A 16 -0.71 -9.84 6.60
N ALA A 17 0.25 -9.37 5.82
CA ALA A 17 0.08 -8.15 5.05
C ALA A 17 0.31 -8.46 3.56
N HIS A 18 -0.66 -8.12 2.73
CA HIS A 18 -0.58 -8.27 1.28
C HIS A 18 -1.01 -7.00 0.58
N MET A 19 -0.40 -6.73 -0.55
CA MET A 19 -0.72 -5.58 -1.38
C MET A 19 -1.99 -5.86 -2.17
N GLU A 20 -2.95 -4.96 -2.10
CA GLU A 20 -4.15 -5.08 -2.92
C GLU A 20 -3.92 -4.53 -4.32
N TRP A 21 -4.02 -5.41 -5.31
CA TRP A 21 -3.96 -5.02 -6.71
C TRP A 21 -5.30 -4.46 -7.20
N ARG A 22 -6.41 -4.94 -6.65
CA ARG A 22 -7.74 -4.37 -6.86
C ARG A 22 -8.20 -3.77 -5.53
N ARG A 23 -8.61 -2.52 -5.53
CA ARG A 23 -9.31 -1.95 -4.37
C ARG A 23 -10.64 -2.68 -4.24
N PRO A 24 -10.98 -3.25 -3.10
CA PRO A 24 -12.36 -3.57 -2.82
C PRO A 24 -13.11 -2.24 -2.93
N ALA A 25 -14.22 -2.24 -3.65
CA ALA A 25 -15.13 -1.11 -3.70
C ALA A 25 -15.86 -1.04 -2.35
N THR A 26 -15.24 -0.45 -1.35
CA THR A 26 -15.93 -0.07 -0.13
C THR A 26 -16.73 1.19 -0.44
N ALA A 27 -18.00 1.19 -0.09
CA ALA A 27 -18.94 2.26 -0.44
C ALA A 27 -18.53 3.65 0.08
N GLU A 28 -17.65 3.71 1.07
CA GLU A 28 -17.14 4.96 1.66
C GLU A 28 -16.03 5.62 0.82
N ASP A 29 -15.36 4.89 -0.06
CA ASP A 29 -14.30 5.44 -0.93
C ASP A 29 -14.87 6.14 -2.19
N PHE A 30 -16.19 6.18 -2.37
CA PHE A 30 -16.84 6.75 -3.56
C PHE A 30 -17.00 8.25 -3.55
N GLU A 31 -16.74 8.90 -2.40
CA GLU A 31 -17.10 10.30 -2.24
C GLU A 31 -15.94 11.23 -2.42
N HIS A 32 -15.29 11.58 -3.23
CA HIS A 32 -14.60 12.85 -3.57
C HIS A 32 -13.15 12.82 -4.09
N ASP A 33 -12.32 11.79 -3.87
CA ASP A 33 -10.87 12.00 -4.16
C ASP A 33 -10.23 11.15 -5.26
N VAL A 34 -10.90 10.12 -5.76
CA VAL A 34 -10.19 9.13 -6.59
C VAL A 34 -10.21 9.46 -8.08
N ALA A 35 -11.25 10.13 -8.56
CA ALA A 35 -11.37 10.49 -9.99
C ALA A 35 -10.56 11.73 -10.36
N ALA A 36 -10.51 12.73 -9.47
CA ALA A 36 -9.83 14.00 -9.74
C ALA A 36 -8.30 13.90 -9.69
N ASN A 37 -7.75 12.96 -8.94
CA ASN A 37 -6.31 12.93 -8.64
C ASN A 37 -5.46 12.04 -9.58
N ARG A 38 -6.08 11.25 -10.44
CA ARG A 38 -5.35 10.38 -11.40
C ARG A 38 -5.20 11.00 -12.78
N ALA A 39 -6.20 11.75 -13.22
CA ALA A 39 -6.23 12.33 -14.56
C ALA A 39 -5.02 13.24 -14.85
N PRO A 40 -4.62 14.19 -13.98
CA PRO A 40 -3.48 15.03 -14.24
C PRO A 40 -2.16 14.25 -14.25
N GLY A 41 -2.00 13.24 -13.39
CA GLY A 41 -0.80 12.40 -13.37
C GLY A 41 -0.64 11.54 -14.62
N ILE A 42 -1.73 10.94 -15.10
CA ILE A 42 -1.75 10.17 -16.34
C ILE A 42 -1.50 11.09 -17.53
N ALA A 43 -2.16 12.25 -17.57
CA ALA A 43 -1.96 13.22 -18.63
C ALA A 43 -0.50 13.70 -18.72
N MET A 44 0.12 14.06 -17.58
CA MET A 44 1.54 14.44 -17.55
C MET A 44 2.46 13.31 -17.98
N MET A 45 2.18 12.06 -17.58
CA MET A 45 2.95 10.90 -18.01
C MET A 45 2.83 10.69 -19.53
N CYS A 46 1.63 10.82 -20.10
CA CYS A 46 1.41 10.70 -21.55
C CYS A 46 2.16 11.81 -22.31
N VAL A 47 2.12 13.04 -21.81
CA VAL A 47 2.86 14.18 -22.39
C VAL A 47 4.36 13.94 -22.32
N ALA A 48 4.90 13.47 -21.19
CA ALA A 48 6.32 13.19 -21.03
C ALA A 48 6.79 12.07 -21.97
N ILE A 49 6.00 10.98 -22.08
CA ILE A 49 6.29 9.88 -23.00
C ILE A 49 6.19 10.35 -24.45
N GLY A 50 5.15 11.11 -24.80
CA GLY A 50 4.98 11.67 -26.15
C GLY A 50 6.14 12.56 -26.54
N LEU A 51 6.58 13.46 -25.64
CA LEU A 51 7.73 14.32 -25.87
C LEU A 51 9.03 13.52 -26.01
N ALA A 52 9.22 12.50 -25.18
CA ALA A 52 10.38 11.62 -25.29
C ALA A 52 10.41 10.87 -26.62
N LEU A 53 9.26 10.37 -27.09
CA LEU A 53 9.15 9.72 -28.40
C LEU A 53 9.44 10.69 -29.55
N VAL A 54 8.90 11.91 -29.50
CA VAL A 54 9.18 12.93 -30.49
C VAL A 54 10.68 13.25 -30.56
N LEU A 55 11.34 13.42 -29.43
CA LEU A 55 12.77 13.67 -29.36
C LEU A 55 13.60 12.47 -29.87
N LEU A 56 13.10 11.25 -29.74
CA LEU A 56 13.81 10.04 -30.14
C LEU A 56 13.68 9.76 -31.65
N VAL A 57 12.49 10.08 -32.22
CA VAL A 57 12.19 9.81 -33.65
C VAL A 57 12.52 10.97 -34.55
N TRP A 58 12.34 12.20 -34.08
CA TRP A 58 12.53 13.40 -34.86
C TRP A 58 13.56 14.34 -34.22
N MET A 59 14.82 13.95 -34.30
CA MET A 59 15.95 14.79 -33.91
C MET A 59 16.53 15.44 -35.15
N PRO A 60 16.28 16.73 -35.41
CA PRO A 60 16.97 17.45 -36.47
C PRO A 60 18.46 17.50 -36.16
N GLU A 61 19.31 17.32 -37.16
CA GLU A 61 20.79 17.29 -37.02
C GLU A 61 21.37 18.59 -36.39
N ASP A 62 20.64 19.69 -36.49
CA ASP A 62 21.03 21.00 -35.97
C ASP A 62 20.64 21.28 -34.52
N VAL A 63 19.90 20.39 -33.87
CA VAL A 63 19.42 20.60 -32.50
C VAL A 63 20.30 19.87 -31.48
N VAL A 64 21.08 20.62 -30.74
CA VAL A 64 21.85 20.10 -29.60
C VAL A 64 20.95 20.04 -28.39
N ILE A 65 20.51 18.83 -28.03
CA ILE A 65 19.71 18.61 -26.82
C ILE A 65 20.67 18.52 -25.61
N PRO A 66 20.53 19.40 -24.61
CA PRO A 66 21.30 19.27 -23.36
C PRO A 66 21.04 17.94 -22.69
N THR A 67 22.07 17.30 -22.17
CA THR A 67 22.00 15.96 -21.53
C THR A 67 21.07 15.89 -20.34
N TRP A 68 20.76 17.02 -19.71
CA TRP A 68 19.81 17.05 -18.59
C TRP A 68 18.35 16.88 -19.02
N VAL A 69 17.99 17.18 -20.28
CA VAL A 69 16.61 17.05 -20.80
C VAL A 69 16.13 15.60 -20.79
N PRO A 70 16.84 14.63 -21.42
CA PRO A 70 16.43 13.22 -21.34
C PRO A 70 16.47 12.69 -19.91
N LEU A 71 17.40 13.14 -19.08
CA LEU A 71 17.44 12.78 -17.67
C LEU A 71 16.20 13.28 -16.91
N ALA A 72 15.79 14.52 -17.12
CA ALA A 72 14.58 15.09 -16.53
C ALA A 72 13.32 14.34 -16.96
N LEU A 73 13.20 14.00 -18.24
CA LEU A 73 12.09 13.20 -18.76
C LEU A 73 12.06 11.79 -18.15
N LEU A 74 13.20 11.16 -18.00
CA LEU A 74 13.32 9.86 -17.34
C LEU A 74 12.87 9.94 -15.88
N LEU A 75 13.31 10.95 -15.15
CA LEU A 75 12.92 11.14 -13.75
C LEU A 75 11.41 11.38 -13.61
N VAL A 76 10.81 12.17 -14.48
CA VAL A 76 9.36 12.38 -14.50
C VAL A 76 8.63 11.09 -14.83
N ALA A 77 9.08 10.34 -15.83
CA ALA A 77 8.47 9.06 -16.21
C ALA A 77 8.55 8.01 -15.10
N LEU A 78 9.64 7.98 -14.33
CA LEU A 78 9.82 7.06 -13.20
C LEU A 78 9.08 7.54 -11.94
N PHE A 79 8.94 8.83 -11.73
CA PHE A 79 8.32 9.39 -10.52
C PHE A 79 6.88 8.93 -10.34
N PHE A 80 6.08 8.96 -11.40
CA PHE A 80 4.65 8.62 -11.30
C PHE A 80 4.41 7.13 -10.96
N PRO A 81 4.99 6.15 -11.66
CA PRO A 81 4.80 4.75 -11.32
C PRO A 81 5.39 4.41 -9.94
N LEU A 82 6.54 4.99 -9.59
CA LEU A 82 7.14 4.78 -8.27
C LEU A 82 6.23 5.31 -7.16
N ARG A 83 5.74 6.55 -7.29
CA ARG A 83 4.78 7.14 -6.35
C ARG A 83 3.52 6.30 -6.23
N TRP A 84 3.01 5.78 -7.36
CA TRP A 84 1.81 4.95 -7.38
C TRP A 84 2.02 3.62 -6.64
N VAL A 85 3.14 2.93 -6.85
CA VAL A 85 3.49 1.70 -6.13
C VAL A 85 3.67 1.96 -4.64
N LEU A 86 4.40 3.02 -4.29
CA LEU A 86 4.68 3.35 -2.88
C LEU A 86 3.43 3.74 -2.08
N ARG A 87 2.41 4.30 -2.74
CA ARG A 87 1.16 4.71 -2.10
C ARG A 87 0.04 3.69 -2.20
N ARG A 88 0.32 2.48 -2.68
CA ARG A 88 -0.70 1.45 -2.74
C ARG A 88 -1.21 1.04 -1.36
N PRO A 89 -2.51 0.76 -1.25
CA PRO A 89 -3.08 0.21 -0.04
C PRO A 89 -2.63 -1.24 0.17
N TRP A 90 -2.41 -1.59 1.40
CA TRP A 90 -2.10 -2.93 1.86
C TRP A 90 -3.17 -3.38 2.83
N THR A 91 -3.68 -4.57 2.63
CA THR A 91 -4.56 -5.20 3.61
C THR A 91 -3.71 -5.95 4.63
N VAL A 92 -3.94 -5.60 5.88
CA VAL A 92 -3.33 -6.26 7.04
C VAL A 92 -4.42 -7.07 7.72
N VAL A 93 -4.15 -8.34 7.90
CA VAL A 93 -5.05 -9.30 8.55
C VAL A 93 -4.32 -9.91 9.74
N ALA A 94 -4.92 -9.84 10.91
CA ALA A 94 -4.46 -10.55 12.10
C ALA A 94 -5.50 -11.62 12.45
N GLU A 95 -5.07 -12.87 12.49
CA GLU A 95 -5.92 -14.02 12.74
C GLU A 95 -5.36 -14.83 13.93
N THR A 96 -6.25 -15.30 14.78
CA THR A 96 -5.93 -16.30 15.78
C THR A 96 -6.87 -17.47 15.67
N GLU A 97 -6.34 -18.67 15.83
CA GLU A 97 -7.15 -19.86 15.95
C GLU A 97 -7.76 -19.92 17.37
N GLY A 98 -9.02 -20.32 17.46
CA GLY A 98 -9.66 -20.53 18.76
C GLY A 98 -8.98 -21.65 19.53
N ASP A 99 -9.16 -21.65 20.85
CA ASP A 99 -8.67 -22.72 21.70
C ASP A 99 -9.47 -24.02 21.44
N GLU A 100 -8.80 -25.18 21.49
CA GLU A 100 -9.44 -26.50 21.36
C GLU A 100 -10.50 -26.75 22.44
N SER A 101 -10.41 -26.04 23.55
CA SER A 101 -11.41 -26.11 24.66
C SER A 101 -12.72 -25.40 24.33
N GLY A 102 -12.78 -24.57 23.27
CA GLY A 102 -13.98 -23.82 22.90
C GLY A 102 -14.27 -22.61 23.80
N GLU A 103 -13.43 -22.32 24.79
CA GLU A 103 -13.59 -21.14 25.65
C GLU A 103 -13.24 -19.83 24.96
N ARG A 104 -12.41 -19.89 23.91
CA ARG A 104 -11.95 -18.72 23.17
C ARG A 104 -12.19 -18.91 21.68
N PRO A 105 -13.08 -18.12 21.08
CA PRO A 105 -13.37 -18.23 19.65
C PRO A 105 -12.18 -17.76 18.80
N SER A 106 -12.13 -18.25 17.58
CA SER A 106 -11.23 -17.70 16.55
C SER A 106 -11.58 -16.24 16.29
N GLU A 107 -10.59 -15.40 16.24
CA GLU A 107 -10.78 -13.97 15.96
C GLU A 107 -10.01 -13.57 14.68
N ARG A 108 -10.66 -12.74 13.89
CA ARG A 108 -10.06 -12.19 12.68
C ARG A 108 -10.22 -10.67 12.65
N TRP A 109 -9.13 -9.99 12.49
CA TRP A 109 -9.07 -8.53 12.40
C TRP A 109 -8.52 -8.12 11.05
N VAL A 110 -9.20 -7.20 10.37
CA VAL A 110 -8.82 -6.74 9.02
C VAL A 110 -8.73 -5.23 9.02
N GLY A 111 -7.72 -4.71 8.37
CA GLY A 111 -7.54 -3.28 8.19
C GLY A 111 -6.74 -2.93 6.96
N THR A 112 -6.83 -1.68 6.52
CA THR A 112 -6.12 -1.18 5.35
C THR A 112 -5.10 -0.12 5.77
N VAL A 113 -3.86 -0.28 5.33
CA VAL A 113 -2.76 0.64 5.59
C VAL A 113 -2.20 1.13 4.26
N VAL A 114 -2.07 2.45 4.11
CA VAL A 114 -1.55 3.04 2.87
C VAL A 114 -0.05 3.26 3.00
N GLY A 115 0.70 2.75 2.02
CA GLY A 115 2.14 2.95 1.89
C GLY A 115 2.98 1.80 2.46
N MET A 116 3.90 1.34 1.64
CA MET A 116 4.77 0.19 1.95
C MET A 116 5.60 0.35 3.23
N PHE A 117 6.06 1.57 3.52
CA PHE A 117 6.86 1.85 4.72
C PHE A 117 6.00 1.85 5.98
N ASN A 118 4.77 2.37 5.89
CA ASN A 118 3.83 2.41 7.00
C ASN A 118 3.38 1.00 7.42
N VAL A 119 3.19 0.10 6.44
CA VAL A 119 2.80 -1.29 6.70
C VAL A 119 3.78 -2.02 7.61
N ARG A 120 5.09 -1.82 7.41
CA ARG A 120 6.11 -2.44 8.28
C ARG A 120 5.99 -1.96 9.72
N GLY A 121 5.84 -0.65 9.91
CA GLY A 121 5.65 -0.05 11.22
C GLY A 121 4.37 -0.56 11.88
N GLU A 122 3.29 -0.63 11.12
CA GLU A 122 1.99 -1.07 11.61
C GLU A 122 1.99 -2.56 12.02
N VAL A 123 2.54 -3.43 11.19
CA VAL A 123 2.70 -4.86 11.54
C VAL A 123 3.54 -5.05 12.81
N GLN A 124 4.56 -4.20 13.03
CA GLN A 124 5.33 -4.24 14.27
C GLN A 124 4.54 -3.73 15.47
N ARG A 125 3.73 -2.68 15.28
CA ARG A 125 2.85 -2.11 16.31
C ARG A 125 1.81 -3.15 16.74
N ILE A 126 1.14 -3.77 15.77
CA ILE A 126 0.15 -4.84 16.00
C ILE A 126 0.78 -6.00 16.78
N ALA A 127 1.96 -6.48 16.35
CA ALA A 127 2.64 -7.57 17.05
C ALA A 127 2.97 -7.21 18.50
N LYS A 128 3.41 -5.98 18.77
CA LYS A 128 3.66 -5.49 20.15
C LYS A 128 2.37 -5.33 20.95
N SER A 129 1.27 -4.90 20.31
CA SER A 129 -0.04 -4.77 20.95
C SER A 129 -0.55 -6.15 21.40
N ILE A 130 -0.45 -7.16 20.53
CA ILE A 130 -0.81 -8.54 20.87
C ILE A 130 0.01 -9.05 22.04
N GLN A 131 1.32 -8.86 22.03
CA GLN A 131 2.21 -9.30 23.12
C GLN A 131 1.92 -8.64 24.47
N LYS A 132 1.40 -7.41 24.44
CA LYS A 132 1.19 -6.62 25.67
C LYS A 132 -0.24 -6.62 26.17
N HIS A 133 -1.20 -6.70 25.27
CA HIS A 133 -2.61 -6.46 25.56
C HIS A 133 -3.55 -7.55 25.04
N ASP A 134 -3.02 -8.61 24.43
CA ASP A 134 -3.77 -9.74 23.84
C ASP A 134 -4.75 -9.33 22.72
N LEU A 135 -4.70 -8.07 22.27
CA LEU A 135 -5.53 -7.52 21.22
C LEU A 135 -4.67 -6.93 20.11
N PRO A 136 -5.04 -7.19 18.85
CA PRO A 136 -4.28 -6.67 17.69
C PRO A 136 -4.24 -5.16 17.63
N ASP A 137 -5.34 -4.50 17.97
CA ASP A 137 -5.42 -3.05 17.82
C ASP A 137 -6.48 -2.42 18.76
N PHE A 138 -6.14 -1.26 19.38
CA PHE A 138 -7.07 -0.47 20.19
C PHE A 138 -7.53 0.79 19.45
N ASP A 139 -6.61 1.49 18.80
CA ASP A 139 -6.83 2.81 18.18
C ASP A 139 -6.36 2.87 16.73
N GLY A 140 -6.15 1.74 16.10
CA GLY A 140 -5.58 1.69 14.76
C GLY A 140 -6.56 1.29 13.67
N PRO A 141 -6.03 0.91 12.51
CA PRO A 141 -6.83 0.65 11.32
C PRO A 141 -7.53 -0.71 11.30
N LEU A 142 -7.20 -1.64 12.24
CA LEU A 142 -7.80 -2.97 12.24
C LEU A 142 -9.16 -2.96 12.92
N ARG A 143 -10.09 -3.69 12.29
CA ARG A 143 -11.44 -3.92 12.82
C ARG A 143 -11.69 -5.41 12.94
N PRO A 144 -12.37 -5.87 14.00
CA PRO A 144 -12.79 -7.26 14.09
C PRO A 144 -13.81 -7.55 12.99
N VAL A 145 -13.68 -8.70 12.37
CA VAL A 145 -14.61 -9.23 11.37
C VAL A 145 -15.21 -10.50 11.94
N GLU A 146 -16.52 -10.46 12.15
CA GLU A 146 -17.32 -11.64 12.57
C GLU A 146 -17.45 -12.64 11.41
#